data_91e3656eec66501701689e5fc2fac414
#
_entry.id   91e3656eec66501701689e5fc2fac414
#
_cell.length_a   1.000
_cell.length_b   1.000
_cell.length_c   1.000
_cell.angle_alpha   90.00
_cell.angle_beta   90.00
_cell.angle_gamma   90.00
#
_symmetry.space_group_name_H-M   'P 1'
#
loop_
_entity.id
_entity.type
_entity.pdbx_description
1 polymer ?
#
loop_
_entity_poly.entity_id
_entity_poly.type
_entity_poly.pdbx_seq_one_letter_code
_entity_poly.pdbx_strand_id
1 'polypeptide(L)'
;MSTWTIGVNVPWTVAWTGEQSFELQPSVHFPGLTELVQVQRPGQGTPMFAAQHVTRHRMGMADHHCHVCGEPTTKRDRFIFPVQSGGFVLMGDETERYAGNVPPVHADCGRRARLLCPHLTHTFAHALPYPSEPTRLMRRTDGVPGMEDLAKRLPPGLKVVSSCYRLFGPRFTRHVKRLREEHAARTGVAVVSGWVP
;
A
#
# COMPACT_ATOMS: atom_id res chain seq x y z
N MET A 1 -20.77 -19.36 10.14
CA MET A 1 -20.50 -18.11 9.38
C MET A 1 -19.26 -17.48 10.00
N SER A 2 -18.19 -17.27 9.23
CA SER A 2 -17.00 -16.56 9.75
C SER A 2 -17.37 -15.09 9.96
N THR A 3 -17.25 -14.63 11.19
CA THR A 3 -17.43 -13.21 11.50
C THR A 3 -16.19 -12.44 11.02
N TRP A 4 -16.40 -11.52 10.11
CA TRP A 4 -15.35 -10.61 9.64
C TRP A 4 -15.01 -9.58 10.70
N THR A 5 -13.76 -9.53 11.13
CA THR A 5 -13.30 -8.62 12.18
C THR A 5 -12.08 -7.84 11.67
N ILE A 6 -12.23 -6.52 11.59
CA ILE A 6 -11.15 -5.62 11.17
C ILE A 6 -9.99 -5.71 12.17
N GLY A 7 -8.77 -5.73 11.65
CA GLY A 7 -7.55 -5.87 12.45
C GLY A 7 -7.27 -7.29 12.94
N VAL A 8 -8.18 -8.23 12.71
CA VAL A 8 -8.02 -9.65 13.05
C VAL A 8 -7.88 -10.49 11.79
N ASN A 9 -8.96 -10.69 11.05
CA ASN A 9 -8.99 -11.47 9.80
C ASN A 9 -9.29 -10.63 8.55
N VAL A 10 -9.58 -9.33 8.71
CA VAL A 10 -9.69 -8.36 7.63
C VAL A 10 -8.75 -7.19 7.91
N PRO A 11 -7.75 -6.93 7.05
CA PRO A 11 -6.91 -5.74 7.19
C PRO A 11 -7.73 -4.44 7.16
N TRP A 12 -7.35 -3.48 7.98
CA TRP A 12 -8.03 -2.17 8.08
C TRP A 12 -8.12 -1.44 6.74
N THR A 13 -7.11 -1.57 5.87
CA THR A 13 -7.12 -0.91 4.56
C THR A 13 -7.98 -1.63 3.51
N VAL A 14 -8.52 -2.80 3.79
CA VAL A 14 -9.42 -3.51 2.86
C VAL A 14 -10.75 -2.75 2.75
N ALA A 15 -11.19 -2.46 1.52
CA ALA A 15 -12.48 -1.84 1.28
C ALA A 15 -13.64 -2.83 1.52
N TRP A 16 -14.83 -2.29 1.83
CA TRP A 16 -16.05 -3.06 2.02
C TRP A 16 -17.09 -2.71 0.95
N THR A 17 -18.00 -3.62 0.65
CA THR A 17 -19.05 -3.37 -0.37
C THR A 17 -19.96 -2.20 -0.02
N GLY A 18 -20.08 -1.83 1.26
CA GLY A 18 -20.81 -0.63 1.72
C GLY A 18 -20.05 0.69 1.55
N GLU A 19 -18.81 0.66 1.04
CA GLU A 19 -17.91 1.82 0.93
C GLU A 19 -17.67 2.25 -0.52
N GLN A 20 -18.58 1.96 -1.46
CA GLN A 20 -18.37 2.22 -2.88
C GLN A 20 -18.69 3.67 -3.33
N SER A 21 -18.83 4.60 -2.39
CA SER A 21 -19.04 6.01 -2.68
C SER A 21 -17.76 6.81 -2.53
N PHE A 22 -17.57 7.78 -3.42
CA PHE A 22 -16.38 8.62 -3.49
C PHE A 22 -16.74 10.07 -3.62
N GLU A 23 -15.91 10.94 -3.03
CA GLU A 23 -15.99 12.39 -3.09
C GLU A 23 -14.65 12.98 -3.49
N LEU A 24 -14.66 14.18 -4.05
CA LEU A 24 -13.46 14.96 -4.35
C LEU A 24 -13.28 16.01 -3.27
N GLN A 25 -12.08 16.04 -2.66
CA GLN A 25 -11.74 17.01 -1.62
C GLN A 25 -10.31 17.55 -1.84
N PRO A 26 -9.99 18.76 -1.33
CA PRO A 26 -8.61 19.22 -1.30
C PRO A 26 -7.71 18.21 -0.57
N SER A 27 -6.55 17.91 -1.12
CA SER A 27 -5.63 16.94 -0.51
C SER A 27 -4.93 17.54 0.71
N VAL A 28 -4.97 16.82 1.82
CA VAL A 28 -4.24 17.16 3.04
C VAL A 28 -2.74 16.89 2.89
N HIS A 29 -2.39 15.83 2.17
CA HIS A 29 -0.99 15.38 2.03
C HIS A 29 -0.26 15.94 0.82
N PHE A 30 -1.00 16.49 -0.14
CA PHE A 30 -0.45 17.06 -1.40
C PHE A 30 -1.09 18.41 -1.67
N PRO A 31 -0.58 19.50 -1.03
CA PRO A 31 -1.16 20.84 -1.16
C PRO A 31 -1.34 21.28 -2.62
N GLY A 32 -2.46 21.94 -2.90
CA GLY A 32 -2.80 22.38 -4.25
C GLY A 32 -3.38 21.32 -5.17
N LEU A 33 -3.53 20.08 -4.70
CA LEU A 33 -4.17 19.00 -5.45
C LEU A 33 -5.52 18.63 -4.84
N THR A 34 -6.36 18.01 -5.67
CA THR A 34 -7.60 17.35 -5.24
C THR A 34 -7.32 15.87 -5.01
N GLU A 35 -7.96 15.26 -4.05
CA GLU A 35 -7.87 13.83 -3.80
C GLU A 35 -9.24 13.16 -3.80
N LEU A 36 -9.20 11.88 -4.14
CA LEU A 36 -10.36 11.01 -4.04
C LEU A 36 -10.50 10.53 -2.60
N VAL A 37 -11.63 10.82 -1.98
CA VAL A 37 -11.99 10.39 -0.63
C VAL A 37 -13.08 9.34 -0.73
N GLN A 38 -12.84 8.18 -0.18
CA GLN A 38 -13.80 7.09 -0.14
C GLN A 38 -14.58 7.15 1.18
N VAL A 39 -15.88 6.97 1.11
CA VAL A 39 -16.75 6.90 2.30
C VAL A 39 -16.28 5.77 3.22
N GLN A 40 -16.19 6.07 4.52
CA GLN A 40 -15.71 5.10 5.50
C GLN A 40 -16.87 4.48 6.28
N ARG A 41 -17.14 3.21 6.00
CA ARG A 41 -18.14 2.38 6.68
C ARG A 41 -17.58 0.98 6.93
N PRO A 42 -16.48 0.86 7.68
CA PRO A 42 -15.79 -0.41 7.88
C PRO A 42 -16.71 -1.42 8.57
N GLY A 43 -16.73 -2.65 8.05
CA GLY A 43 -17.63 -3.71 8.53
C GLY A 43 -19.01 -3.71 7.87
N GLN A 44 -19.34 -2.71 7.04
CA GLN A 44 -20.63 -2.69 6.35
C GLN A 44 -20.56 -3.49 5.02
N GLY A 45 -21.26 -4.57 4.98
CA GLY A 45 -21.29 -5.50 3.84
C GLY A 45 -20.19 -6.57 3.91
N THR A 46 -19.59 -6.88 2.77
CA THR A 46 -18.56 -7.93 2.63
C THR A 46 -17.20 -7.31 2.34
N PRO A 47 -16.08 -7.81 2.95
CA PRO A 47 -14.75 -7.28 2.66
C PRO A 47 -14.31 -7.62 1.24
N MET A 48 -13.76 -6.64 0.55
CA MET A 48 -13.26 -6.74 -0.82
C MET A 48 -11.74 -6.92 -0.80
N PHE A 49 -11.25 -8.13 -0.53
CA PHE A 49 -9.81 -8.40 -0.33
C PHE A 49 -8.91 -8.02 -1.52
N ALA A 50 -9.46 -7.91 -2.73
CA ALA A 50 -8.73 -7.44 -3.90
C ALA A 50 -8.67 -5.90 -4.03
N ALA A 51 -9.40 -5.16 -3.16
CA ALA A 51 -9.51 -3.71 -3.23
C ALA A 51 -9.06 -3.06 -1.93
N GLN A 52 -8.15 -2.09 -2.06
CA GLN A 52 -7.77 -1.23 -0.94
C GLN A 52 -8.70 -0.02 -0.86
N HIS A 53 -9.13 0.34 0.34
CA HIS A 53 -9.88 1.55 0.62
C HIS A 53 -8.97 2.78 0.44
N VAL A 54 -9.26 3.62 -0.55
CA VAL A 54 -8.37 4.69 -1.01
C VAL A 54 -7.95 5.63 0.12
N THR A 55 -8.89 6.06 0.96
CA THR A 55 -8.61 7.00 2.06
C THR A 55 -7.75 6.32 3.15
N ARG A 56 -8.12 5.12 3.61
CA ARG A 56 -7.35 4.39 4.63
C ARG A 56 -5.95 4.01 4.14
N HIS A 57 -5.84 3.62 2.89
CA HIS A 57 -4.54 3.36 2.27
C HIS A 57 -3.66 4.62 2.31
N ARG A 58 -4.19 5.78 1.92
CA ARG A 58 -3.45 7.05 1.93
C ARG A 58 -3.01 7.44 3.34
N MET A 59 -3.91 7.35 4.33
CA MET A 59 -3.56 7.57 5.75
C MET A 59 -2.44 6.64 6.20
N GLY A 60 -2.52 5.36 5.87
CA GLY A 60 -1.47 4.41 6.17
C GLY A 60 -0.13 4.76 5.54
N MET A 61 -0.14 5.20 4.28
CA MET A 61 1.07 5.57 3.55
C MET A 61 1.66 6.90 4.01
N ALA A 62 0.84 7.90 4.29
CA ALA A 62 1.29 9.24 4.66
C ALA A 62 1.61 9.33 6.16
N ASP A 63 0.70 8.90 7.01
CA ASP A 63 0.74 9.08 8.46
C ASP A 63 1.26 7.84 9.21
N HIS A 64 1.62 6.80 8.44
CA HIS A 64 2.15 5.54 8.96
C HIS A 64 1.18 4.77 9.88
N HIS A 65 -0.11 4.77 9.54
CA HIS A 65 -1.06 3.85 10.18
C HIS A 65 -0.82 2.41 9.71
N CYS A 66 -1.04 1.48 10.63
CA CYS A 66 -0.87 0.05 10.36
C CYS A 66 -1.87 -0.45 9.32
N HIS A 67 -1.39 -1.08 8.28
CA HIS A 67 -2.23 -1.71 7.24
C HIS A 67 -3.28 -2.68 7.81
N VAL A 68 -2.94 -3.39 8.90
CA VAL A 68 -3.78 -4.45 9.48
C VAL A 68 -4.78 -3.91 10.48
N CYS A 69 -4.34 -3.17 11.53
CA CYS A 69 -5.23 -2.73 12.61
C CYS A 69 -5.68 -1.28 12.51
N GLY A 70 -5.04 -0.44 11.67
CA GLY A 70 -5.36 0.97 11.53
C GLY A 70 -4.72 1.90 12.55
N GLU A 71 -4.13 1.37 13.61
CA GLU A 71 -3.46 2.18 14.63
C GLU A 71 -2.13 2.78 14.12
N PRO A 72 -1.72 3.96 14.60
CA PRO A 72 -0.44 4.55 14.22
C PRO A 72 0.75 3.67 14.63
N THR A 73 1.67 3.46 13.71
CA THR A 73 2.92 2.74 14.02
C THR A 73 3.98 3.68 14.58
N THR A 74 4.74 3.24 15.56
CA THR A 74 5.89 3.99 16.10
C THR A 74 7.18 3.66 15.34
N LYS A 75 8.21 4.49 15.45
CA LYS A 75 9.51 4.20 14.81
C LYS A 75 10.12 2.87 15.27
N ARG A 76 9.82 2.41 16.49
CA ARG A 76 10.35 1.16 17.07
C ARG A 76 9.54 -0.06 16.69
N ASP A 77 8.24 0.14 16.36
CA ASP A 77 7.32 -0.93 15.98
C ASP A 77 6.66 -0.56 14.63
N ARG A 78 7.51 -0.45 13.60
CA ARG A 78 7.11 -0.19 12.23
C ARG A 78 7.86 -1.12 11.30
N PHE A 79 7.12 -1.93 10.57
CA PHE A 79 7.62 -2.93 9.64
C PHE A 79 6.97 -2.77 8.29
N ILE A 80 7.56 -3.35 7.27
CA ILE A 80 7.02 -3.33 5.90
C ILE A 80 7.18 -4.70 5.24
N PHE A 81 6.21 -5.07 4.42
CA PHE A 81 6.33 -6.21 3.52
C PHE A 81 6.86 -5.72 2.16
N PRO A 82 8.14 -5.94 1.83
CA PRO A 82 8.74 -5.31 0.67
C PRO A 82 8.46 -6.02 -0.65
N VAL A 83 7.87 -7.21 -0.62
CA VAL A 83 8.00 -8.14 -1.73
C VAL A 83 6.80 -8.19 -2.65
N GLN A 84 5.60 -8.09 -2.11
CA GLN A 84 4.40 -8.35 -2.91
C GLN A 84 3.80 -7.12 -3.55
N SER A 85 4.09 -5.96 -3.04
CA SER A 85 3.35 -4.75 -3.35
C SER A 85 4.21 -3.58 -3.77
N GLY A 86 5.45 -3.84 -4.15
CA GLY A 86 6.35 -2.80 -4.59
C GLY A 86 7.14 -3.19 -5.83
N GLY A 87 7.57 -2.20 -6.55
CA GLY A 87 8.43 -2.31 -7.71
C GLY A 87 9.71 -1.52 -7.55
N PHE A 88 10.58 -1.61 -8.55
CA PHE A 88 11.72 -0.73 -8.67
C PHE A 88 11.42 0.34 -9.71
N VAL A 89 11.72 1.59 -9.37
CA VAL A 89 11.51 2.77 -10.19
C VAL A 89 12.85 3.37 -10.53
N LEU A 90 13.09 3.60 -11.81
CA LEU A 90 14.24 4.36 -12.26
C LEU A 90 13.93 5.86 -12.08
N MET A 91 14.79 6.54 -11.34
CA MET A 91 14.67 7.97 -11.11
C MET A 91 15.33 8.75 -12.27
N GLY A 92 15.05 10.05 -12.36
CA GLY A 92 15.64 10.91 -13.40
C GLY A 92 17.18 11.07 -13.32
N ASP A 93 17.80 10.67 -12.21
CA ASP A 93 19.24 10.57 -12.02
C ASP A 93 19.80 9.16 -12.33
N GLU A 94 19.03 8.35 -13.03
CA GLU A 94 19.32 6.95 -13.36
C GLU A 94 19.49 6.02 -12.15
N THR A 95 19.20 6.50 -10.95
CA THR A 95 19.23 5.64 -9.76
C THR A 95 17.93 4.87 -9.60
N GLU A 96 18.06 3.58 -9.31
CA GLU A 96 16.91 2.73 -9.02
C GLU A 96 16.47 2.87 -7.55
N ARG A 97 15.17 2.96 -7.31
CA ARG A 97 14.57 3.04 -5.97
C ARG A 97 13.45 2.00 -5.82
N TYR A 98 13.40 1.37 -4.66
CA TYR A 98 12.26 0.55 -4.31
C TYR A 98 11.06 1.45 -4.01
N ALA A 99 9.93 1.13 -4.62
CA ALA A 99 8.65 1.82 -4.45
C ALA A 99 7.65 0.86 -3.79
N GLY A 100 7.26 1.13 -2.56
CA GLY A 100 6.27 0.33 -1.83
C GLY A 100 4.90 1.00 -1.85
N ASN A 101 3.86 0.22 -2.09
CA ASN A 101 2.46 0.68 -2.14
C ASN A 101 1.58 0.03 -1.06
N VAL A 102 2.18 -0.58 -0.05
CA VAL A 102 1.45 -1.08 1.13
C VAL A 102 1.89 -0.29 2.36
N PRO A 103 0.94 0.17 3.16
CA PRO A 103 1.23 0.83 4.42
C PRO A 103 2.07 -0.05 5.37
N PRO A 104 2.76 0.55 6.35
CA PRO A 104 3.48 -0.21 7.34
C PRO A 104 2.57 -1.07 8.21
N VAL A 105 3.17 -1.98 8.96
CA VAL A 105 2.49 -2.83 9.95
C VAL A 105 3.25 -2.83 11.25
N HIS A 106 2.57 -3.09 12.38
CA HIS A 106 3.23 -3.48 13.62
C HIS A 106 3.85 -4.88 13.50
N ALA A 107 4.85 -5.20 14.29
CA ALA A 107 5.49 -6.52 14.29
C ALA A 107 4.47 -7.66 14.48
N ASP A 108 3.59 -7.53 15.47
CA ASP A 108 2.55 -8.51 15.75
C ASP A 108 1.49 -8.62 14.66
N CYS A 109 1.09 -7.49 14.09
CA CYS A 109 0.18 -7.46 12.95
C CYS A 109 0.80 -8.14 11.72
N GLY A 110 2.09 -7.92 11.48
CA GLY A 110 2.83 -8.58 10.41
C GLY A 110 2.91 -10.10 10.60
N ARG A 111 3.19 -10.57 11.81
CA ARG A 111 3.19 -12.00 12.13
C ARG A 111 1.82 -12.64 11.90
N ARG A 112 0.74 -12.01 12.38
CA ARG A 112 -0.63 -12.50 12.17
C ARG A 112 -1.03 -12.51 10.70
N ALA A 113 -0.75 -11.42 9.96
CA ALA A 113 -1.05 -11.33 8.55
C ALA A 113 -0.39 -12.46 7.75
N ARG A 114 0.84 -12.84 8.09
CA ARG A 114 1.55 -13.94 7.46
C ARG A 114 0.86 -15.30 7.68
N LEU A 115 0.26 -15.52 8.84
CA LEU A 115 -0.45 -16.76 9.15
C LEU A 115 -1.81 -16.85 8.46
N LEU A 116 -2.44 -15.71 8.20
CA LEU A 116 -3.82 -15.65 7.71
C LEU A 116 -3.92 -15.37 6.21
N CYS A 117 -2.94 -14.68 5.64
CA CYS A 117 -2.97 -14.29 4.23
C CYS A 117 -2.31 -15.36 3.36
N PRO A 118 -3.06 -16.04 2.47
CA PRO A 118 -2.50 -17.07 1.61
C PRO A 118 -1.42 -16.52 0.66
N HIS A 119 -1.50 -15.25 0.28
CA HIS A 119 -0.49 -14.60 -0.57
C HIS A 119 0.84 -14.37 0.17
N LEU A 120 0.84 -14.26 1.50
CA LEU A 120 2.05 -14.09 2.29
C LEU A 120 2.71 -15.41 2.67
N THR A 121 1.96 -16.52 2.72
CA THR A 121 2.50 -17.85 3.08
C THR A 121 3.44 -18.43 2.03
N HIS A 122 3.22 -18.07 0.77
CA HIS A 122 4.03 -18.55 -0.37
C HIS A 122 5.20 -17.63 -0.73
N THR A 123 5.40 -16.53 0.01
CA THR A 123 6.49 -15.60 -0.25
C THR A 123 7.58 -15.72 0.79
N PHE A 124 8.81 -15.35 0.42
CA PHE A 124 9.91 -15.24 1.38
C PHE A 124 9.74 -13.99 2.29
N ALA A 125 8.71 -13.17 2.04
CA ALA A 125 8.53 -11.90 2.69
C ALA A 125 8.13 -12.07 4.16
N HIS A 126 9.11 -11.95 5.00
CA HIS A 126 8.90 -11.50 6.36
C HIS A 126 8.71 -9.98 6.34
N ALA A 127 7.90 -9.46 7.26
CA ALA A 127 7.89 -8.03 7.49
C ALA A 127 9.29 -7.59 7.93
N LEU A 128 9.90 -6.68 7.19
CA LEU A 128 11.21 -6.11 7.51
C LEU A 128 11.03 -4.88 8.38
N PRO A 129 11.96 -4.58 9.29
CA PRO A 129 11.98 -3.29 9.98
C PRO A 129 11.94 -2.14 8.96
N TYR A 130 11.12 -1.14 9.25
CA TYR A 130 11.03 0.03 8.40
C TYR A 130 12.38 0.78 8.43
N PRO A 131 12.94 1.16 7.27
CA PRO A 131 14.26 1.74 7.23
C PRO A 131 14.34 3.07 7.97
N SER A 132 15.48 3.33 8.62
CA SER A 132 15.79 4.61 9.26
C SER A 132 16.20 5.70 8.26
N GLU A 133 16.58 5.31 7.03
CA GLU A 133 16.91 6.27 5.98
C GLU A 133 15.67 7.02 5.49
N PRO A 134 15.83 8.25 4.97
CA PRO A 134 14.71 9.04 4.48
C PRO A 134 13.92 8.31 3.39
N THR A 135 12.59 8.41 3.49
CA THR A 135 11.65 7.93 2.46
C THR A 135 10.85 9.10 1.93
N ARG A 136 10.37 8.99 0.71
CA ARG A 136 9.57 10.04 0.07
C ARG A 136 8.18 9.52 -0.29
N LEU A 137 7.14 10.22 0.19
CA LEU A 137 5.77 9.96 -0.23
C LEU A 137 5.58 10.52 -1.64
N MET A 138 5.10 9.68 -2.53
CA MET A 138 4.80 10.00 -3.92
C MET A 138 3.31 9.79 -4.18
N ARG A 139 2.77 10.49 -5.17
CA ARG A 139 1.37 10.38 -5.58
C ARG A 139 1.25 9.84 -7.01
N ARG A 140 0.12 9.25 -7.30
CA ARG A 140 -0.37 9.02 -8.67
C ARG A 140 -1.58 9.92 -8.93
N THR A 141 -1.60 10.51 -10.10
CA THR A 141 -2.70 11.37 -10.59
C THR A 141 -3.34 10.84 -11.86
N ASP A 142 -2.79 9.81 -12.41
CA ASP A 142 -3.31 9.03 -13.53
C ASP A 142 -4.30 7.99 -12.97
N GLY A 143 -5.37 7.77 -13.71
CA GLY A 143 -6.58 7.05 -13.34
C GLY A 143 -6.45 5.89 -12.36
N VAL A 144 -7.46 5.71 -11.54
CA VAL A 144 -7.60 4.52 -10.69
C VAL A 144 -8.14 3.41 -11.56
N PRO A 145 -7.45 2.27 -11.70
CA PRO A 145 -8.01 1.11 -12.38
C PRO A 145 -9.38 0.74 -11.79
N GLY A 146 -10.38 0.57 -12.65
CA GLY A 146 -11.77 0.32 -12.24
C GLY A 146 -12.59 1.57 -11.93
N MET A 147 -12.04 2.78 -12.16
CA MET A 147 -12.74 4.06 -11.97
C MET A 147 -12.75 4.91 -13.25
N GLU A 148 -12.69 4.28 -14.40
CA GLU A 148 -12.67 4.93 -15.71
C GLU A 148 -13.90 5.83 -15.93
N ASP A 149 -15.05 5.43 -15.40
CA ASP A 149 -16.27 6.24 -15.48
C ASP A 149 -16.24 7.48 -14.57
N LEU A 150 -15.54 7.42 -13.45
CA LEU A 150 -15.28 8.60 -12.64
C LEU A 150 -14.36 9.57 -13.40
N ALA A 151 -13.29 9.06 -14.00
CA ALA A 151 -12.35 9.87 -14.77
C ALA A 151 -13.05 10.66 -15.90
N LYS A 152 -14.04 10.06 -16.58
CA LYS A 152 -14.86 10.72 -17.61
C LYS A 152 -15.74 11.86 -17.06
N ARG A 153 -16.09 11.83 -15.79
CA ARG A 153 -16.92 12.85 -15.12
C ARG A 153 -16.12 13.98 -14.49
N LEU A 154 -14.79 13.85 -14.46
CA LEU A 154 -13.93 14.88 -13.90
C LEU A 154 -13.79 16.07 -14.86
N PRO A 155 -13.69 17.31 -14.35
CA PRO A 155 -13.38 18.45 -15.19
C PRO A 155 -12.07 18.24 -15.96
N PRO A 156 -12.00 18.64 -17.24
CA PRO A 156 -10.77 18.56 -18.03
C PRO A 156 -9.60 19.25 -17.32
N GLY A 157 -8.47 18.57 -17.26
CA GLY A 157 -7.25 19.10 -16.62
C GLY A 157 -7.18 18.99 -15.09
N LEU A 158 -8.24 18.52 -14.41
CA LEU A 158 -8.22 18.31 -12.99
C LEU A 158 -7.33 17.10 -12.65
N LYS A 159 -6.23 17.35 -11.92
CA LYS A 159 -5.35 16.30 -11.41
C LYS A 159 -5.85 15.81 -10.05
N VAL A 160 -6.36 14.59 -10.02
CA VAL A 160 -6.87 13.96 -8.80
C VAL A 160 -5.85 12.94 -8.28
N VAL A 161 -5.48 13.06 -7.01
CA VAL A 161 -4.65 12.05 -6.35
C VAL A 161 -5.48 10.79 -6.14
N SER A 162 -5.20 9.78 -6.94
CA SER A 162 -5.89 8.50 -6.93
C SER A 162 -5.29 7.52 -5.92
N SER A 163 -3.97 7.52 -5.81
CA SER A 163 -3.24 6.67 -4.87
C SER A 163 -1.91 7.31 -4.50
N CYS A 164 -1.22 6.72 -3.54
CA CYS A 164 0.12 7.11 -3.18
C CYS A 164 1.00 5.87 -2.96
N TYR A 165 2.30 6.08 -3.02
CA TYR A 165 3.31 5.08 -2.75
C TYR A 165 4.52 5.75 -2.08
N ARG A 166 5.43 4.94 -1.55
CA ARG A 166 6.60 5.48 -0.87
C ARG A 166 7.87 5.00 -1.57
N LEU A 167 8.71 5.95 -1.94
CA LEU A 167 10.06 5.67 -2.42
C LEU A 167 11.00 5.50 -1.23
N PHE A 168 11.76 4.44 -1.27
CA PHE A 168 12.73 4.10 -0.24
C PHE A 168 14.14 4.50 -0.66
N GLY A 169 15.01 4.70 0.32
CA GLY A 169 16.38 5.07 0.09
C GLY A 169 17.23 3.95 -0.52
N PRO A 170 18.49 4.28 -0.91
CA PRO A 170 19.34 3.35 -1.66
C PRO A 170 19.75 2.11 -0.87
N ARG A 171 19.91 2.21 0.45
CA ARG A 171 20.29 1.07 1.30
C ARG A 171 19.17 0.03 1.34
N PHE A 172 17.95 0.48 1.61
CA PHE A 172 16.78 -0.39 1.64
C PHE A 172 16.49 -0.98 0.26
N THR A 173 16.64 -0.18 -0.81
CA THR A 173 16.48 -0.65 -2.21
C THR A 173 17.43 -1.82 -2.49
N ARG A 174 18.72 -1.69 -2.19
CA ARG A 174 19.71 -2.77 -2.37
C ARG A 174 19.38 -3.99 -1.52
N HIS A 175 18.90 -3.79 -0.29
CA HIS A 175 18.52 -4.89 0.58
C HIS A 175 17.34 -5.70 0.01
N VAL A 176 16.29 -5.03 -0.46
CA VAL A 176 15.14 -5.70 -1.09
C VAL A 176 15.55 -6.41 -2.38
N LYS A 177 16.40 -5.81 -3.19
CA LYS A 177 16.92 -6.42 -4.43
C LYS A 177 17.64 -7.74 -4.13
N ARG A 178 18.57 -7.71 -3.18
CA ARG A 178 19.28 -8.91 -2.74
C ARG A 178 18.34 -10.00 -2.25
N LEU A 179 17.35 -9.67 -1.40
CA LEU A 179 16.38 -10.65 -0.92
C LEU A 179 15.58 -11.30 -2.04
N ARG A 180 15.24 -10.56 -3.09
CA ARG A 180 14.55 -11.10 -4.28
C ARG A 180 15.45 -12.04 -5.08
N GLU A 181 16.70 -11.67 -5.27
CA GLU A 181 17.70 -12.50 -5.95
C GLU A 181 17.93 -13.81 -5.18
N GLU A 182 18.14 -13.75 -3.87
CA GLU A 182 18.29 -14.92 -2.99
C GLU A 182 17.05 -15.84 -3.04
N HIS A 183 15.85 -15.26 -3.07
CA HIS A 183 14.63 -16.05 -3.22
C HIS A 183 14.53 -16.72 -4.58
N ALA A 184 14.77 -16.00 -5.66
CA ALA A 184 14.74 -16.53 -7.01
C ALA A 184 15.76 -17.67 -7.18
N ALA A 185 16.97 -17.50 -6.66
CA ALA A 185 18.00 -18.53 -6.68
C ALA A 185 17.60 -19.81 -5.93
N ARG A 186 16.87 -19.67 -4.81
CA ARG A 186 16.43 -20.80 -3.98
C ARG A 186 15.22 -21.53 -4.55
N THR A 187 14.30 -20.83 -5.17
CA THR A 187 12.99 -21.37 -5.58
C THR A 187 12.85 -21.58 -7.08
N GLY A 188 13.76 -21.04 -7.89
CA GLY A 188 13.62 -20.97 -9.34
C GLY A 188 12.50 -20.03 -9.82
N VAL A 189 11.82 -19.32 -8.91
CA VAL A 189 10.69 -18.43 -9.21
C VAL A 189 11.15 -16.98 -9.06
N ALA A 190 11.18 -16.26 -10.18
CA ALA A 190 11.42 -14.82 -10.13
C ALA A 190 10.26 -14.10 -9.45
N VAL A 191 10.58 -13.22 -8.52
CA VAL A 191 9.57 -12.32 -7.91
C VAL A 191 9.28 -11.21 -8.90
N VAL A 192 8.24 -11.38 -9.70
CA VAL A 192 7.78 -10.35 -10.63
C VAL A 192 6.97 -9.33 -9.85
N SER A 193 7.39 -8.07 -9.86
CA SER A 193 6.54 -6.99 -9.39
C SER A 193 5.50 -6.68 -10.46
N GLY A 194 4.24 -7.02 -10.20
CA GLY A 194 3.13 -6.67 -11.08
C GLY A 194 2.74 -5.18 -11.02
N TRP A 195 3.44 -4.39 -10.23
CA TRP A 195 3.14 -2.98 -10.03
C TRP A 195 4.22 -2.09 -10.66
N VAL A 196 3.78 -1.24 -11.57
CA VAL A 196 4.56 -0.13 -12.12
C VAL A 196 3.92 1.15 -11.59
N PRO A 197 4.68 2.07 -10.99
CA PRO A 197 4.15 3.34 -10.47
C PRO A 197 3.62 4.25 -11.58
#